data_e5cf75c7eff8a2a3125bc6a267b278ca
#
_entry.id   e5cf75c7eff8a2a3125bc6a267b278ca
#
_cell.length_a   1.000
_cell.length_b   1.000
_cell.length_c   1.000
_cell.angle_alpha   90.00
_cell.angle_beta   90.00
_cell.angle_gamma   90.00
#
_symmetry.space_group_name_H-M   'P 1'
#
loop_
_entity.id
_entity.type
_entity.pdbx_description
1 polymer ?
#
loop_
_entity_poly.entity_id
_entity_poly.type
_entity_poly.pdbx_seq_one_letter_code
_entity_poly.pdbx_strand_id
1 'polypeptide(L)'
;MKTHEIDLCGHHLYLLLNGQALFDLYDKFGTKGFLTDPLKDKGKPGFEATCYFLAKLAEQGELLRRWQGHTRGPILPEQFFRVNLAPRDVYRARDAIVETVRLGFAREETEEHDVDLGLVELQKKTASP
;
A
#
# COMPACT_ATOMS: atom_id res chain seq x y z
N MET A 1 -7.18 -8.92 0.00
CA MET A 1 -6.18 -7.86 -0.21
C MET A 1 -4.87 -8.25 0.47
N LYS A 2 -3.78 -7.94 -0.18
CA LYS A 2 -2.46 -8.31 0.34
C LYS A 2 -1.75 -7.12 0.92
N THR A 3 -1.15 -7.34 2.09
CA THR A 3 -0.28 -6.34 2.71
C THR A 3 1.17 -6.63 2.34
N HIS A 4 1.98 -5.59 2.36
CA HIS A 4 3.43 -5.72 2.26
C HIS A 4 4.01 -5.42 3.64
N GLU A 5 4.83 -6.33 4.16
CA GLU A 5 5.34 -6.19 5.51
C GLU A 5 6.77 -5.67 5.48
N ILE A 6 7.09 -4.79 6.42
CA ILE A 6 8.42 -4.24 6.54
C ILE A 6 8.70 -3.90 7.99
N ASP A 7 9.93 -4.16 8.42
CA ASP A 7 10.41 -3.70 9.72
C ASP A 7 11.07 -2.34 9.53
N LEU A 8 10.55 -1.34 10.21
CA LEU A 8 11.00 0.02 10.03
C LEU A 8 10.76 0.82 11.31
N CYS A 9 11.72 1.66 11.68
CA CYS A 9 11.58 2.52 12.86
C CYS A 9 11.26 1.73 14.13
N GLY A 10 11.77 0.52 14.25
CA GLY A 10 11.55 -0.32 15.43
C GLY A 10 10.20 -1.01 15.47
N HIS A 11 9.42 -0.94 14.41
CA HIS A 11 8.10 -1.55 14.34
C HIS A 11 7.98 -2.47 13.13
N HIS A 12 7.16 -3.50 13.27
CA HIS A 12 6.78 -4.33 12.14
C HIS A 12 5.50 -3.75 11.55
N LEU A 13 5.59 -3.25 10.32
CA LEU A 13 4.49 -2.55 9.67
C LEU A 13 3.83 -3.42 8.62
N TYR A 14 2.52 -3.30 8.55
CA TYR A 14 1.71 -3.96 7.52
C TYR A 14 1.17 -2.86 6.61
N LEU A 15 1.76 -2.73 5.43
CA LEU A 15 1.39 -1.68 4.50
C LEU A 15 0.32 -2.19 3.55
N LEU A 16 -0.74 -1.41 3.38
CA LEU A 16 -1.87 -1.80 2.55
C LEU A 16 -2.36 -0.61 1.73
N LEU A 17 -2.45 -0.81 0.42
CA LEU A 17 -3.15 0.14 -0.44
C LEU A 17 -4.55 -0.41 -0.71
N ASN A 18 -5.51 0.08 0.06
CA ASN A 18 -6.93 -0.19 -0.17
C ASN A 18 -7.60 1.07 -0.70
N GLY A 19 -8.92 1.04 -0.87
CA GLY A 19 -9.65 2.19 -1.38
C GLY A 19 -9.48 3.44 -0.53
N GLN A 20 -9.55 3.30 0.79
CA GLN A 20 -9.40 4.44 1.68
C GLN A 20 -8.04 5.10 1.54
N ALA A 21 -6.98 4.29 1.54
CA ALA A 21 -5.63 4.82 1.38
C ALA A 21 -5.46 5.49 0.02
N LEU A 22 -5.97 4.87 -1.03
CA LEU A 22 -5.85 5.42 -2.37
C LEU A 22 -6.47 6.81 -2.46
N PHE A 23 -7.68 6.97 -1.97
CA PHE A 23 -8.35 8.26 -2.08
C PHE A 23 -7.79 9.30 -1.11
N ASP A 24 -7.27 8.88 0.04
CA ASP A 24 -6.55 9.80 0.92
C ASP A 24 -5.28 10.32 0.23
N LEU A 25 -4.59 9.46 -0.49
CA LEU A 25 -3.40 9.86 -1.23
C LEU A 25 -3.75 10.80 -2.38
N TYR A 26 -4.84 10.53 -3.09
CA TYR A 26 -5.31 11.43 -4.14
C TYR A 26 -5.70 12.80 -3.58
N ASP A 27 -6.34 12.83 -2.42
CA ASP A 27 -6.69 14.10 -1.78
C ASP A 27 -5.45 14.90 -1.44
N LYS A 28 -4.40 14.23 -1.01
CA LYS A 28 -3.17 14.90 -0.57
C LYS A 28 -2.32 15.37 -1.75
N PHE A 29 -2.17 14.53 -2.76
CA PHE A 29 -1.19 14.75 -3.83
C PHE A 29 -1.81 15.03 -5.19
N GLY A 30 -3.13 14.89 -5.33
CA GLY A 30 -3.79 15.04 -6.60
C GLY A 30 -3.82 13.75 -7.39
N THR A 31 -4.46 13.82 -8.56
CA THR A 31 -4.68 12.63 -9.39
C THR A 31 -3.88 12.65 -10.68
N LYS A 32 -3.04 13.66 -10.88
CA LYS A 32 -2.23 13.76 -12.09
C LYS A 32 -0.98 12.91 -11.98
N GLY A 33 -0.64 12.24 -13.06
CA GLY A 33 0.55 11.41 -13.08
C GLY A 33 0.37 10.11 -12.34
N PHE A 34 1.48 9.50 -11.96
CA PHE A 34 1.45 8.25 -11.23
C PHE A 34 1.31 8.49 -9.73
N LEU A 35 0.64 7.57 -9.06
CA LEU A 35 0.43 7.68 -7.62
C LEU A 35 1.73 7.86 -6.85
N THR A 36 2.80 7.24 -7.30
CA THR A 36 4.09 7.28 -6.62
C THR A 36 4.97 8.47 -7.02
N ASP A 37 4.52 9.33 -7.93
CA ASP A 37 5.32 10.46 -8.36
C ASP A 37 5.82 11.36 -7.22
N PRO A 38 5.01 11.65 -6.19
CA PRO A 38 5.51 12.48 -5.09
C PRO A 38 6.74 11.92 -4.38
N LEU A 39 6.95 10.60 -4.45
CA LEU A 39 8.09 9.98 -3.81
C LEU A 39 9.40 10.22 -4.56
N LYS A 40 9.33 10.66 -5.80
CA LYS A 40 10.51 10.84 -6.64
C LYS A 40 11.28 12.12 -6.35
N ASP A 41 10.66 13.06 -5.65
CA ASP A 41 11.33 14.29 -5.27
C ASP A 41 12.48 13.95 -4.31
N LYS A 42 13.65 14.50 -4.59
CA LYS A 42 14.85 14.18 -3.81
C LYS A 42 15.02 15.07 -2.59
N GLY A 43 14.23 16.13 -2.48
CA GLY A 43 14.32 17.06 -1.37
C GLY A 43 13.31 16.77 -0.28
N LYS A 44 13.08 17.80 0.52
CA LYS A 44 12.16 17.69 1.64
C LYS A 44 10.74 17.28 1.23
N PRO A 45 10.17 17.80 0.12
CA PRO A 45 8.83 17.36 -0.27
C PRO A 45 8.73 15.85 -0.49
N GLY A 46 9.77 15.24 -1.06
CA GLY A 46 9.78 13.79 -1.26
C GLY A 46 9.89 13.03 0.05
N PHE A 47 10.67 13.53 0.99
CA PHE A 47 10.75 12.94 2.32
C PHE A 47 9.39 13.02 3.03
N GLU A 48 8.76 14.18 2.98
CA GLU A 48 7.45 14.35 3.60
C GLU A 48 6.40 13.46 2.95
N ALA A 49 6.45 13.32 1.62
CA ALA A 49 5.56 12.40 0.93
C ALA A 49 5.78 10.97 1.39
N THR A 50 7.05 10.56 1.54
CA THR A 50 7.37 9.22 2.02
C THR A 50 6.74 8.97 3.39
N CYS A 51 6.86 9.92 4.30
CA CYS A 51 6.28 9.80 5.64
C CYS A 51 4.75 9.72 5.59
N TYR A 52 4.13 10.51 4.73
CA TYR A 52 2.67 10.48 4.59
C TYR A 52 2.19 9.14 4.05
N PHE A 53 2.85 8.64 3.00
CA PHE A 53 2.53 7.32 2.45
C PHE A 53 2.66 6.23 3.50
N LEU A 54 3.77 6.24 4.24
CA LEU A 54 3.97 5.23 5.28
C LEU A 54 2.85 5.27 6.31
N ALA A 55 2.49 6.47 6.77
CA ALA A 55 1.45 6.60 7.77
C ALA A 55 0.11 6.08 7.26
N LYS A 56 -0.25 6.44 6.04
CA LYS A 56 -1.55 6.02 5.48
C LYS A 56 -1.60 4.54 5.19
N LEU A 57 -0.56 4.01 4.57
CA LEU A 57 -0.55 2.60 4.21
C LEU A 57 -0.46 1.71 5.46
N ALA A 58 0.32 2.11 6.45
CA ALA A 58 0.43 1.36 7.69
C ALA A 58 -0.86 1.42 8.50
N GLU A 59 -1.52 2.57 8.51
CA GLU A 59 -2.81 2.72 9.18
C GLU A 59 -3.82 1.73 8.61
N GLN A 60 -3.95 1.70 7.30
CA GLN A 60 -4.94 0.82 6.68
C GLN A 60 -4.58 -0.65 6.83
N GLY A 61 -3.29 -0.97 6.81
CA GLY A 61 -2.86 -2.34 7.07
C GLY A 61 -3.21 -2.79 8.47
N GLU A 62 -3.00 -1.92 9.46
CA GLU A 62 -3.35 -2.27 10.84
C GLU A 62 -4.87 -2.38 11.04
N LEU A 63 -5.64 -1.50 10.40
CA LEU A 63 -7.09 -1.58 10.50
C LEU A 63 -7.62 -2.86 9.87
N LEU A 64 -7.05 -3.30 8.75
CA LEU A 64 -7.44 -4.57 8.16
C LEU A 64 -7.13 -5.73 9.10
N ARG A 65 -5.96 -5.72 9.74
CA ARG A 65 -5.59 -6.76 10.70
C ARG A 65 -6.57 -6.83 11.84
N ARG A 66 -6.99 -5.68 12.36
CA ARG A 66 -7.99 -5.65 13.45
C ARG A 66 -9.32 -6.21 12.99
N TRP A 67 -9.70 -5.87 11.77
CA TRP A 67 -10.94 -6.36 11.18
C TRP A 67 -10.92 -7.88 11.04
N GLN A 68 -9.74 -8.44 10.77
CA GLN A 68 -9.53 -9.88 10.65
C GLN A 68 -9.35 -10.58 12.00
N GLY A 69 -9.42 -9.86 13.11
CA GLY A 69 -9.35 -10.46 14.44
C GLY A 69 -7.96 -10.58 15.01
N HIS A 70 -6.96 -9.96 14.42
CA HIS A 70 -5.60 -9.99 14.96
C HIS A 70 -5.46 -9.06 16.16
N THR A 71 -4.46 -9.33 16.99
CA THR A 71 -4.12 -8.49 18.12
C THR A 71 -3.76 -7.09 17.64
N ARG A 72 -4.28 -6.09 18.34
CA ARG A 72 -4.05 -4.69 17.95
C ARG A 72 -2.60 -4.30 18.06
N GLY A 73 -2.07 -3.73 16.99
CA GLY A 73 -0.80 -3.03 17.00
C GLY A 73 -1.03 -1.52 17.02
N PRO A 74 0.03 -0.74 17.05
CA PRO A 74 -0.09 0.72 17.08
C PRO A 74 -0.43 1.27 15.71
N ILE A 75 -1.15 2.39 15.69
CA ILE A 75 -1.33 3.20 14.49
C ILE A 75 -0.42 4.41 14.67
N LEU A 76 0.60 4.49 13.82
CA LEU A 76 1.65 5.49 13.96
C LEU A 76 1.33 6.70 13.06
N PRO A 77 1.34 7.91 13.62
CA PRO A 77 1.04 9.12 12.82
C PRO A 77 2.20 9.49 11.92
N GLU A 78 1.94 10.35 10.96
CA GLU A 78 2.96 10.84 10.06
C GLU A 78 4.17 11.42 10.80
N GLN A 79 3.90 12.15 11.87
CA GLN A 79 4.96 12.78 12.67
C GLN A 79 5.92 11.74 13.25
N PHE A 80 5.44 10.56 13.58
CA PHE A 80 6.31 9.49 14.06
C PHE A 80 7.38 9.17 13.01
N PHE A 81 6.98 9.04 11.76
CA PHE A 81 7.91 8.71 10.69
C PHE A 81 8.85 9.87 10.38
N ARG A 82 8.37 11.11 10.48
CA ARG A 82 9.22 12.27 10.26
C ARG A 82 10.37 12.32 11.24
N VAL A 83 10.12 11.91 12.48
CA VAL A 83 11.13 11.96 13.55
C VAL A 83 12.02 10.73 13.54
N ASN A 84 11.47 9.58 13.24
CA ASN A 84 12.15 8.30 13.46
C ASN A 84 12.76 7.66 12.22
N LEU A 85 12.42 8.15 11.02
CA LEU A 85 12.93 7.56 9.79
C LEU A 85 14.34 8.07 9.52
N ALA A 86 15.32 7.15 9.60
CA ALA A 86 16.72 7.52 9.35
C ALA A 86 16.94 7.73 7.84
N PRO A 87 17.89 8.61 7.47
CA PRO A 87 18.15 8.86 6.05
C PRO A 87 18.39 7.61 5.23
N ARG A 88 19.15 6.66 5.79
CA ARG A 88 19.47 5.43 5.06
C ARG A 88 18.25 4.55 4.82
N ASP A 89 17.19 4.72 5.62
CA ASP A 89 15.99 3.91 5.51
C ASP A 89 14.95 4.52 4.57
N VAL A 90 15.19 5.76 4.10
CA VAL A 90 14.23 6.42 3.21
C VAL A 90 14.04 5.63 1.92
N TYR A 91 15.15 5.16 1.33
CA TYR A 91 15.05 4.40 0.08
C TYR A 91 14.34 3.07 0.29
N ARG A 92 14.65 2.41 1.40
CA ARG A 92 14.01 1.14 1.74
C ARG A 92 12.51 1.34 1.95
N ALA A 93 12.14 2.44 2.59
CA ALA A 93 10.73 2.80 2.79
C ALA A 93 10.04 3.06 1.45
N ARG A 94 10.71 3.79 0.55
CA ARG A 94 10.14 4.07 -0.77
C ARG A 94 9.92 2.82 -1.58
N ASP A 95 10.90 1.91 -1.54
CA ASP A 95 10.76 0.63 -2.25
C ASP A 95 9.57 -0.17 -1.70
N ALA A 96 9.40 -0.19 -0.39
CA ALA A 96 8.28 -0.87 0.23
C ALA A 96 6.94 -0.23 -0.16
N ILE A 97 6.90 1.09 -0.24
CA ILE A 97 5.69 1.80 -0.67
C ILE A 97 5.36 1.45 -2.12
N VAL A 98 6.35 1.47 -2.99
CA VAL A 98 6.13 1.13 -4.41
C VAL A 98 5.60 -0.28 -4.55
N GLU A 99 6.18 -1.22 -3.80
CA GLU A 99 5.70 -2.59 -3.82
C GLU A 99 4.27 -2.70 -3.29
N THR A 100 3.95 -1.95 -2.24
CA THR A 100 2.60 -1.93 -1.69
C THR A 100 1.60 -1.41 -2.70
N VAL A 101 1.98 -0.37 -3.44
CA VAL A 101 1.11 0.19 -4.49
C VAL A 101 0.91 -0.84 -5.59
N ARG A 102 1.98 -1.51 -6.00
CA ARG A 102 1.88 -2.55 -7.00
C ARG A 102 0.90 -3.64 -6.58
N LEU A 103 1.00 -4.08 -5.32
CA LEU A 103 0.10 -5.10 -4.79
C LEU A 103 -1.35 -4.62 -4.74
N GLY A 104 -1.55 -3.34 -4.43
CA GLY A 104 -2.89 -2.78 -4.33
C GLY A 104 -3.63 -2.75 -5.66
N PHE A 105 -2.90 -2.60 -6.76
CA PHE A 105 -3.50 -2.61 -8.08
C PHE A 105 -3.44 -3.96 -8.76
N ALA A 106 -2.75 -4.93 -8.18
CA ALA A 106 -2.63 -6.25 -8.77
C ALA A 106 -3.94 -7.01 -8.58
N ARG A 107 -4.27 -7.83 -9.58
CA ARG A 107 -5.41 -8.71 -9.45
C ARG A 107 -5.00 -9.90 -8.60
N GLU A 108 -5.87 -10.28 -7.68
CA GLU A 108 -5.60 -11.45 -6.87
C GLU A 108 -5.93 -12.69 -7.67
N GLU A 109 -4.91 -13.51 -7.90
CA GLU A 109 -5.06 -14.71 -8.69
C GLU A 109 -6.17 -15.60 -8.18
N THR A 110 -6.27 -15.73 -6.88
CA THR A 110 -7.30 -16.57 -6.28
C THR A 110 -8.70 -16.09 -6.61
N GLU A 111 -8.93 -14.79 -6.50
CA GLU A 111 -10.21 -14.21 -6.84
C GLU A 111 -10.52 -14.38 -8.32
N GLU A 112 -9.54 -14.08 -9.13
CA GLU A 112 -9.69 -14.20 -10.55
C GLU A 112 -9.97 -15.65 -10.94
N HIS A 113 -9.24 -16.56 -10.33
CA HIS A 113 -9.40 -17.96 -10.57
C HIS A 113 -10.79 -18.45 -10.15
N ASP A 114 -11.22 -18.04 -8.96
CA ASP A 114 -12.54 -18.44 -8.45
C ASP A 114 -13.65 -17.91 -9.32
N VAL A 115 -13.54 -16.69 -9.74
CA VAL A 115 -14.53 -16.09 -10.61
C VAL A 115 -14.61 -16.84 -11.92
N ASP A 116 -13.46 -17.20 -12.44
CA ASP A 116 -13.38 -17.79 -13.78
C ASP A 116 -13.71 -19.26 -13.82
N LEU A 117 -13.69 -19.97 -12.73
CA LEU A 117 -13.92 -21.39 -12.78
C LEU A 117 -15.19 -21.76 -13.55
N GLY A 118 -16.28 -21.06 -13.25
CA GLY A 118 -17.49 -21.27 -13.98
C GLY A 118 -17.50 -20.58 -15.31
N LEU A 119 -16.99 -19.37 -15.34
CA LEU A 119 -17.02 -18.54 -16.52
C LEU A 119 -16.00 -18.93 -17.56
N VAL A 120 -14.86 -19.40 -17.13
CA VAL A 120 -13.81 -19.82 -18.03
C VAL A 120 -14.28 -20.95 -18.90
N GLU A 121 -15.01 -21.89 -18.32
CA GLU A 121 -15.54 -22.98 -19.10
C GLU A 121 -16.43 -22.46 -20.21
N LEU A 122 -17.27 -21.50 -19.89
CA LEU A 122 -18.14 -20.90 -20.88
C LEU A 122 -17.38 -20.05 -21.86
N GLN A 123 -16.46 -19.26 -21.37
CA GLN A 123 -15.71 -18.35 -22.21
C GLN A 123 -14.78 -19.06 -23.16
N LYS A 124 -14.17 -20.10 -22.70
CA LYS A 124 -13.31 -20.89 -23.59
C LYS A 124 -14.09 -21.51 -24.71
N LYS A 125 -15.34 -21.79 -24.45
CA LYS A 125 -16.19 -22.38 -25.47
C LYS A 125 -16.82 -21.34 -26.39
N THR A 126 -16.98 -20.14 -25.87
CA THR A 126 -17.66 -19.11 -26.65
C THR A 126 -16.70 -18.03 -27.08
N ALA A 127 -16.01 -17.57 -26.18
CA ALA A 127 -15.15 -16.51 -26.48
C ALA A 127 -13.79 -16.87 -26.27
N SER A 128 -13.55 -17.75 -25.88
CA SER A 128 -12.50 -17.89 -25.72
C SER A 128 -12.07 -17.89 -25.96
N PRO A 129 -12.26 -17.93 -26.08
CA PRO A 129 -11.54 -17.81 -26.20
C PRO A 129 -10.89 -17.43 -25.98
#